data_52e5062e21a31c0bb9c4b1f4ebc0032d
#
_entry.id   52e5062e21a31c0bb9c4b1f4ebc0032d
#
_cell.length_a   1.000
_cell.length_b   1.000
_cell.length_c   1.000
_cell.angle_alpha   90.00
_cell.angle_beta   90.00
_cell.angle_gamma   90.00
#
_symmetry.space_group_name_H-M   'P 1'
#
loop_
_entity.id
_entity.type
_entity.pdbx_description
1 polymer ?
#
loop_
_entity_poly.entity_id
_entity_poly.type
_entity_poly.pdbx_seq_one_letter_code
_entity_poly.pdbx_strand_id
1 'polypeptide(L)'
;MQAISLRKAINTLHLWLGFISGIILLVVAITGGILAFEDEIRNLTEHDLLYVEAQQKPKESVQHLLEAVREYNPKAMVTQVRYFGDPEKAAQVYTKDKKIYAVNPYTDQVLGVRDQEKNFMFLVLSLHRTLFLGHVGEEIIFWNACVFLVILLSGLFLWWPRRRKQFRQAVTIKKNASVKRRYFDLHSVAGFYVFIPMMFVVVTGIDMAAGGSSAPKKKSNVTEGIAFAASNYDSALHQSYHGEPVESIRITIPKDSNDVIGVSIRYETSSLRKQTAFVYDRYSVRPLSSDKWQDKTFRQRFFGSDYEIHTGRILGLPGKLVMFLAALITASLPVTGFLIWNGKRRKKRTGLKSGSPA
;
A
#
# COMPACT_ATOMS: atom_id res chain seq x y z
N MET A 1 -24.05 -16.95 39.33
CA MET A 1 -23.50 -16.76 37.96
C MET A 1 -22.10 -17.37 37.90
N GLN A 2 -21.87 -18.46 37.13
CA GLN A 2 -20.53 -19.02 36.98
C GLN A 2 -19.66 -18.03 36.18
N ALA A 3 -18.52 -17.62 36.74
CA ALA A 3 -17.55 -16.77 36.07
C ALA A 3 -17.08 -17.43 34.76
N ILE A 4 -17.33 -16.78 33.64
CA ILE A 4 -16.86 -17.26 32.33
C ILE A 4 -15.33 -17.19 32.34
N SER A 5 -14.64 -18.32 32.10
CA SER A 5 -13.17 -18.28 32.02
C SER A 5 -12.73 -17.33 30.92
N LEU A 6 -11.71 -16.49 31.18
CA LEU A 6 -11.16 -15.49 30.23
C LEU A 6 -10.93 -16.09 28.83
N ARG A 7 -10.35 -17.29 28.76
CA ARG A 7 -10.10 -17.97 27.47
C ARG A 7 -11.39 -18.30 26.72
N LYS A 8 -12.47 -18.60 27.42
CA LYS A 8 -13.78 -18.86 26.81
C LYS A 8 -14.39 -17.58 26.26
N ALA A 9 -14.27 -16.48 26.99
CA ALA A 9 -14.70 -15.14 26.53
C ALA A 9 -13.92 -14.73 25.28
N ILE A 10 -12.58 -14.80 25.29
CA ILE A 10 -11.72 -14.48 24.14
C ILE A 10 -12.03 -15.37 22.93
N ASN A 11 -12.27 -16.69 23.14
CA ASN A 11 -12.64 -17.58 22.03
C ASN A 11 -13.99 -17.18 21.40
N THR A 12 -14.95 -16.72 22.21
CA THR A 12 -16.24 -16.26 21.70
C THR A 12 -16.08 -14.95 20.94
N LEU A 13 -15.31 -14.01 21.49
CA LEU A 13 -14.98 -12.75 20.82
C LEU A 13 -14.28 -13.00 19.46
N HIS A 14 -13.21 -13.79 19.45
CA HIS A 14 -12.47 -14.15 18.22
C HIS A 14 -13.38 -14.78 17.17
N LEU A 15 -14.26 -15.68 17.55
CA LEU A 15 -15.21 -16.33 16.66
C LEU A 15 -16.16 -15.31 16.00
N TRP A 16 -16.81 -14.47 16.80
CA TRP A 16 -17.80 -13.54 16.28
C TRP A 16 -17.18 -12.41 15.46
N LEU A 17 -16.05 -11.87 15.91
CA LEU A 17 -15.30 -10.89 15.13
C LEU A 17 -14.84 -11.50 13.79
N GLY A 18 -14.35 -12.76 13.83
CA GLY A 18 -13.96 -13.47 12.61
C GLY A 18 -15.12 -13.72 11.64
N PHE A 19 -16.36 -13.89 12.11
CA PHE A 19 -17.53 -13.99 11.24
C PHE A 19 -17.94 -12.65 10.64
N ILE A 20 -17.98 -11.58 11.46
CA ILE A 20 -18.41 -10.24 11.03
C ILE A 20 -17.42 -9.70 9.99
N SER A 21 -16.12 -9.80 10.24
CA SER A 21 -15.08 -9.25 9.38
C SER A 21 -14.61 -10.20 8.26
N GLY A 22 -14.93 -11.48 8.36
CA GLY A 22 -14.29 -12.54 7.57
C GLY A 22 -14.42 -12.40 6.06
N ILE A 23 -15.59 -11.98 5.56
CA ILE A 23 -15.81 -11.78 4.11
C ILE A 23 -15.00 -10.57 3.61
N ILE A 24 -15.01 -9.46 4.37
CA ILE A 24 -14.23 -8.26 4.03
C ILE A 24 -12.74 -8.60 4.06
N LEU A 25 -12.28 -9.29 5.11
CA LEU A 25 -10.89 -9.70 5.25
C LEU A 25 -10.44 -10.60 4.09
N LEU A 26 -11.28 -11.54 3.64
CA LEU A 26 -10.99 -12.39 2.49
C LEU A 26 -10.79 -11.56 1.22
N VAL A 27 -11.69 -10.61 0.94
CA VAL A 27 -11.59 -9.73 -0.23
C VAL A 27 -10.33 -8.87 -0.16
N VAL A 28 -10.10 -8.23 1.00
CA VAL A 28 -8.94 -7.34 1.22
C VAL A 28 -7.62 -8.12 1.16
N ALA A 29 -7.56 -9.35 1.69
CA ALA A 29 -6.36 -10.17 1.62
C ALA A 29 -6.04 -10.60 0.18
N ILE A 30 -7.02 -11.04 -0.61
CA ILE A 30 -6.80 -11.42 -2.02
C ILE A 30 -6.34 -10.21 -2.84
N THR A 31 -7.04 -9.09 -2.72
CA THR A 31 -6.69 -7.87 -3.46
C THR A 31 -5.34 -7.31 -3.03
N GLY A 32 -5.02 -7.33 -1.74
CA GLY A 32 -3.71 -6.94 -1.21
C GLY A 32 -2.57 -7.82 -1.74
N GLY A 33 -2.81 -9.13 -1.87
CA GLY A 33 -1.86 -10.05 -2.52
C GLY A 33 -1.57 -9.68 -3.97
N ILE A 34 -2.59 -9.32 -4.75
CA ILE A 34 -2.43 -8.86 -6.14
C ILE A 34 -1.65 -7.53 -6.17
N LEU A 35 -1.99 -6.56 -5.29
CA LEU A 35 -1.34 -5.26 -5.22
C LEU A 35 0.14 -5.32 -4.81
N ALA A 36 0.56 -6.36 -4.09
CA ALA A 36 1.98 -6.57 -3.78
C ALA A 36 2.84 -6.71 -5.04
N PHE A 37 2.25 -7.20 -6.14
CA PHE A 37 2.89 -7.39 -7.45
C PHE A 37 2.45 -6.35 -8.49
N GLU A 38 1.95 -5.19 -8.07
CA GLU A 38 1.48 -4.14 -9.00
C GLU A 38 2.53 -3.75 -10.04
N ASP A 39 3.81 -3.60 -9.61
CA ASP A 39 4.88 -3.19 -10.54
C ASP A 39 5.15 -4.27 -11.59
N GLU A 40 5.23 -5.52 -11.17
CA GLU A 40 5.49 -6.66 -12.05
C GLU A 40 4.34 -6.82 -13.06
N ILE A 41 3.10 -6.68 -12.59
CA ILE A 41 1.92 -6.73 -13.47
C ILE A 41 1.98 -5.58 -14.49
N ARG A 42 2.26 -4.35 -14.04
CA ARG A 42 2.38 -3.18 -14.93
C ARG A 42 3.53 -3.32 -15.91
N ASN A 43 4.68 -3.81 -15.47
CA ASN A 43 5.82 -4.07 -16.36
C ASN A 43 5.49 -5.07 -17.48
N LEU A 44 4.62 -6.04 -17.22
CA LEU A 44 4.17 -7.01 -18.22
C LEU A 44 3.07 -6.46 -19.13
N THR A 45 2.18 -5.61 -18.61
CA THR A 45 0.97 -5.18 -19.35
C THR A 45 1.09 -3.80 -19.98
N GLU A 46 2.00 -2.96 -19.49
CA GLU A 46 2.16 -1.55 -19.86
C GLU A 46 3.62 -1.22 -20.25
N HIS A 47 4.40 -2.23 -20.70
CA HIS A 47 5.85 -2.09 -20.96
C HIS A 47 6.16 -0.88 -21.85
N ASP A 48 5.44 -0.73 -22.96
CA ASP A 48 5.66 0.32 -23.97
C ASP A 48 5.36 1.75 -23.43
N LEU A 49 4.60 1.84 -22.34
CA LEU A 49 4.33 3.11 -21.63
C LEU A 49 5.33 3.38 -20.50
N LEU A 50 6.08 2.38 -20.08
CA LEU A 50 6.97 2.49 -18.91
C LEU A 50 8.43 2.58 -19.29
N TYR A 51 8.82 2.07 -20.47
CA TYR A 51 10.22 1.95 -20.87
C TYR A 51 10.52 2.62 -22.20
N VAL A 52 11.74 3.11 -22.33
CA VAL A 52 12.33 3.74 -23.51
C VAL A 52 13.76 3.25 -23.67
N GLU A 53 14.34 3.41 -24.87
CA GLU A 53 15.77 3.20 -25.05
C GLU A 53 16.57 4.31 -24.36
N ALA A 54 17.50 3.90 -23.49
CA ALA A 54 18.40 4.82 -22.81
C ALA A 54 19.30 5.54 -23.83
N GLN A 55 19.44 6.87 -23.69
CA GLN A 55 20.30 7.67 -24.55
C GLN A 55 21.45 8.31 -23.74
N GLN A 56 22.58 8.53 -24.38
CA GLN A 56 23.74 9.20 -23.76
C GLN A 56 23.64 10.74 -23.82
N LYS A 57 22.45 11.27 -23.62
CA LYS A 57 22.20 12.70 -23.51
C LYS A 57 21.39 13.01 -22.25
N PRO A 58 21.46 14.23 -21.74
CA PRO A 58 20.62 14.64 -20.61
C PRO A 58 19.13 14.43 -20.91
N LYS A 59 18.35 14.14 -19.89
CA LYS A 59 16.90 14.15 -19.97
C LYS A 59 16.41 15.58 -20.22
N GLU A 60 15.38 15.68 -21.03
CA GLU A 60 14.77 16.98 -21.38
C GLU A 60 14.20 17.70 -20.14
N SER A 61 14.08 19.02 -20.25
CA SER A 61 13.60 19.87 -19.17
C SER A 61 12.15 19.62 -18.84
N VAL A 62 11.73 20.01 -17.63
CA VAL A 62 10.32 19.95 -17.20
C VAL A 62 9.44 20.72 -18.17
N GLN A 63 9.93 21.88 -18.66
CA GLN A 63 9.22 22.73 -19.61
C GLN A 63 8.90 21.97 -20.91
N HIS A 64 9.88 21.28 -21.50
CA HIS A 64 9.69 20.54 -22.76
C HIS A 64 8.66 19.43 -22.59
N LEU A 65 8.69 18.69 -21.46
CA LEU A 65 7.67 17.65 -21.19
C LEU A 65 6.26 18.25 -21.03
N LEU A 66 6.15 19.45 -20.46
CA LEU A 66 4.85 20.15 -20.35
C LEU A 66 4.34 20.60 -21.71
N GLU A 67 5.23 21.11 -22.56
CA GLU A 67 4.92 21.54 -23.93
C GLU A 67 4.48 20.36 -24.79
N ALA A 68 5.21 19.26 -24.75
CA ALA A 68 4.87 18.02 -25.48
C ALA A 68 3.46 17.49 -25.09
N VAL A 69 3.13 17.50 -23.81
CA VAL A 69 1.78 17.07 -23.38
C VAL A 69 0.71 18.07 -23.80
N ARG A 70 1.00 19.38 -23.81
CA ARG A 70 0.05 20.41 -24.28
C ARG A 70 -0.16 20.34 -25.78
N GLU A 71 0.88 20.07 -26.54
CA GLU A 71 0.78 19.82 -27.98
C GLU A 71 -0.09 18.61 -28.31
N TYR A 72 0.15 17.51 -27.58
CA TYR A 72 -0.64 16.27 -27.73
C TYR A 72 -2.09 16.46 -27.29
N ASN A 73 -2.33 17.18 -26.19
CA ASN A 73 -3.65 17.48 -25.67
C ASN A 73 -3.72 18.90 -25.06
N PRO A 74 -4.18 19.92 -25.83
CA PRO A 74 -4.26 21.30 -25.35
C PRO A 74 -5.14 21.51 -24.11
N LYS A 75 -6.04 20.58 -23.80
CA LYS A 75 -6.93 20.64 -22.61
C LYS A 75 -6.31 19.98 -21.38
N ALA A 76 -5.12 19.39 -21.49
CA ALA A 76 -4.48 18.69 -20.37
C ALA A 76 -4.04 19.70 -19.29
N MET A 77 -4.61 19.58 -18.11
CA MET A 77 -4.18 20.37 -16.94
C MET A 77 -3.18 19.57 -16.14
N VAL A 78 -1.88 19.80 -16.39
CA VAL A 78 -0.79 19.09 -15.71
C VAL A 78 -0.74 19.47 -14.23
N THR A 79 -0.57 18.48 -13.37
CA THR A 79 -0.46 18.66 -11.91
C THR A 79 0.89 18.23 -11.35
N GLN A 80 1.62 17.35 -12.08
CA GLN A 80 2.87 16.80 -11.63
C GLN A 80 3.66 16.18 -12.78
N VAL A 81 4.97 16.28 -12.70
CA VAL A 81 5.93 15.56 -13.58
C VAL A 81 6.76 14.62 -12.70
N ARG A 82 7.05 13.43 -13.18
CA ARG A 82 7.90 12.46 -12.51
C ARG A 82 8.96 11.92 -13.45
N TYR A 83 10.21 12.11 -13.09
CA TYR A 83 11.37 11.45 -13.68
C TYR A 83 11.78 10.25 -12.84
N PHE A 84 12.39 9.27 -13.48
CA PHE A 84 12.99 8.12 -12.81
C PHE A 84 14.51 8.19 -12.92
N GLY A 85 15.24 7.66 -11.94
CA GLY A 85 16.68 7.52 -11.97
C GLY A 85 17.13 6.51 -13.03
N ASP A 86 16.37 5.44 -13.21
CA ASP A 86 16.55 4.47 -14.25
C ASP A 86 16.50 5.16 -15.64
N PRO A 87 17.59 5.06 -16.46
CA PRO A 87 17.64 5.70 -17.76
C PRO A 87 16.69 5.09 -18.80
N GLU A 88 16.26 3.86 -18.61
CA GLU A 88 15.33 3.18 -19.50
C GLU A 88 13.86 3.49 -19.19
N LYS A 89 13.56 4.32 -18.19
CA LYS A 89 12.18 4.65 -17.83
C LYS A 89 11.68 5.93 -18.46
N ALA A 90 10.47 5.84 -19.03
CA ALA A 90 9.70 6.97 -19.51
C ALA A 90 9.37 7.93 -18.36
N ALA A 91 9.39 9.23 -18.62
CA ALA A 91 8.86 10.24 -17.72
C ALA A 91 7.33 10.12 -17.66
N GLN A 92 6.74 10.49 -16.53
CA GLN A 92 5.30 10.45 -16.31
C GLN A 92 4.76 11.85 -15.99
N VAL A 93 3.82 12.31 -16.78
CA VAL A 93 3.15 13.59 -16.61
C VAL A 93 1.70 13.36 -16.18
N TYR A 94 1.38 13.79 -14.97
CA TYR A 94 0.07 13.57 -14.35
C TYR A 94 -0.84 14.75 -14.56
N THR A 95 -2.11 14.50 -14.83
CA THR A 95 -3.10 15.55 -15.07
C THR A 95 -4.26 15.52 -14.08
N LYS A 96 -5.01 16.61 -14.01
CA LYS A 96 -6.14 16.79 -13.10
C LYS A 96 -7.28 15.79 -13.38
N ASP A 97 -7.47 15.42 -14.64
CA ASP A 97 -8.46 14.44 -15.11
C ASP A 97 -8.01 12.97 -14.92
N LYS A 98 -7.04 12.76 -14.00
CA LYS A 98 -6.56 11.42 -13.61
C LYS A 98 -5.93 10.61 -14.75
N LYS A 99 -5.33 11.29 -15.71
CA LYS A 99 -4.53 10.65 -16.76
C LYS A 99 -3.04 10.78 -16.46
N ILE A 100 -2.28 9.82 -16.94
CA ILE A 100 -0.81 9.81 -16.92
C ILE A 100 -0.36 9.71 -18.37
N TYR A 101 0.34 10.73 -18.82
CA TYR A 101 1.02 10.74 -20.10
C TYR A 101 2.41 10.18 -19.91
N ALA A 102 2.73 9.09 -20.62
CA ALA A 102 4.08 8.56 -20.69
C ALA A 102 4.83 9.34 -21.77
N VAL A 103 5.95 9.94 -21.42
CA VAL A 103 6.73 10.80 -22.34
C VAL A 103 8.16 10.28 -22.37
N ASN A 104 8.74 10.16 -23.55
CA ASN A 104 10.15 9.83 -23.71
C ASN A 104 10.99 11.01 -23.16
N PRO A 105 11.78 10.80 -22.08
CA PRO A 105 12.49 11.89 -21.44
C PRO A 105 13.68 12.41 -22.26
N TYR A 106 13.94 11.86 -23.43
CA TYR A 106 15.03 12.25 -24.31
C TYR A 106 14.57 12.92 -25.61
N THR A 107 13.33 12.70 -26.03
CA THR A 107 12.82 13.16 -27.34
C THR A 107 11.51 13.92 -27.24
N ASP A 108 10.97 14.12 -26.04
CA ASP A 108 9.67 14.71 -25.72
C ASP A 108 8.46 14.01 -26.36
N GLN A 109 8.69 12.90 -27.06
CA GLN A 109 7.61 12.18 -27.69
C GLN A 109 6.65 11.60 -26.63
N VAL A 110 5.35 11.87 -26.76
CA VAL A 110 4.32 11.20 -25.97
C VAL A 110 4.13 9.77 -26.48
N LEU A 111 4.48 8.79 -25.66
CA LEU A 111 4.39 7.36 -25.98
C LEU A 111 2.95 6.85 -25.90
N GLY A 112 2.16 7.45 -25.01
CA GLY A 112 0.75 7.11 -24.84
C GLY A 112 0.19 7.65 -23.55
N VAL A 113 -1.08 7.35 -23.30
CA VAL A 113 -1.86 7.87 -22.18
C VAL A 113 -2.53 6.74 -21.41
N ARG A 114 -2.34 6.73 -20.10
CA ARG A 114 -3.00 5.81 -19.19
C ARG A 114 -4.06 6.54 -18.36
N ASP A 115 -5.27 6.03 -18.38
CA ASP A 115 -6.33 6.46 -17.45
C ASP A 115 -6.12 5.78 -16.10
N GLN A 116 -5.96 6.55 -15.03
CA GLN A 116 -5.72 6.02 -13.69
C GLN A 116 -6.95 5.33 -13.10
N GLU A 117 -8.16 5.67 -13.56
CA GLU A 117 -9.42 5.18 -13.03
C GLU A 117 -10.06 4.07 -13.89
N LYS A 118 -9.46 3.76 -15.06
CA LYS A 118 -10.00 2.77 -16.01
C LYS A 118 -9.02 1.64 -16.32
N ASN A 119 -8.26 1.19 -15.31
CA ASN A 119 -7.34 0.08 -15.49
C ASN A 119 -7.54 -1.01 -14.42
N PHE A 120 -7.06 -2.21 -14.70
CA PHE A 120 -7.21 -3.36 -13.80
C PHE A 120 -6.69 -3.09 -12.39
N MET A 121 -5.51 -2.45 -12.25
CA MET A 121 -4.92 -2.19 -10.94
C MET A 121 -5.74 -1.18 -10.14
N PHE A 122 -6.39 -0.22 -10.80
CA PHE A 122 -7.33 0.69 -10.14
C PHE A 122 -8.55 -0.05 -9.60
N LEU A 123 -9.11 -1.00 -10.35
CA LEU A 123 -10.23 -1.81 -9.86
C LEU A 123 -9.84 -2.62 -8.62
N VAL A 124 -8.67 -3.27 -8.66
CA VAL A 124 -8.15 -4.03 -7.51
C VAL A 124 -7.90 -3.10 -6.31
N LEU A 125 -7.29 -1.93 -6.54
CA LEU A 125 -7.02 -0.95 -5.49
C LEU A 125 -8.31 -0.38 -4.89
N SER A 126 -9.30 -0.06 -5.73
CA SER A 126 -10.60 0.45 -5.29
C SER A 126 -11.35 -0.58 -4.46
N LEU A 127 -11.31 -1.86 -4.86
CA LEU A 127 -11.88 -2.94 -4.08
C LEU A 127 -11.15 -3.12 -2.73
N HIS A 128 -9.83 -3.02 -2.73
CA HIS A 128 -8.99 -3.15 -1.54
C HIS A 128 -9.22 -2.01 -0.53
N ARG A 129 -9.30 -0.78 -1.00
CA ARG A 129 -9.35 0.41 -0.15
C ARG A 129 -10.76 0.87 0.21
N THR A 130 -11.72 0.65 -0.68
CA THR A 130 -13.06 1.28 -0.57
C THR A 130 -14.22 0.31 -0.84
N LEU A 131 -13.97 -0.95 -1.18
CA LEU A 131 -15.00 -1.91 -1.60
C LEU A 131 -15.92 -1.34 -2.70
N PHE A 132 -15.43 -0.43 -3.53
CA PHE A 132 -16.18 0.39 -4.50
C PHE A 132 -17.27 1.32 -3.88
N LEU A 133 -17.24 1.56 -2.56
CA LEU A 133 -18.24 2.36 -1.84
C LEU A 133 -17.74 3.78 -1.50
N GLY A 134 -16.62 4.22 -2.11
CA GLY A 134 -16.04 5.53 -1.85
C GLY A 134 -15.72 5.74 -0.37
N HIS A 135 -16.07 6.91 0.18
CA HIS A 135 -15.75 7.25 1.58
C HIS A 135 -16.37 6.29 2.60
N VAL A 136 -17.58 5.79 2.36
CA VAL A 136 -18.19 4.78 3.26
C VAL A 136 -17.35 3.50 3.30
N GLY A 137 -16.81 3.12 2.15
CA GLY A 137 -15.93 1.96 2.06
C GLY A 137 -14.59 2.18 2.78
N GLU A 138 -14.02 3.37 2.73
CA GLU A 138 -12.80 3.72 3.48
C GLU A 138 -13.02 3.52 4.99
N GLU A 139 -14.14 4.00 5.54
CA GLU A 139 -14.49 3.80 6.94
C GLU A 139 -14.68 2.31 7.27
N ILE A 140 -15.37 1.56 6.42
CA ILE A 140 -15.55 0.11 6.62
C ILE A 140 -14.20 -0.60 6.67
N ILE A 141 -13.30 -0.29 5.75
CA ILE A 141 -11.96 -0.91 5.69
C ILE A 141 -11.13 -0.51 6.93
N PHE A 142 -11.14 0.76 7.34
CA PHE A 142 -10.46 1.22 8.55
C PHE A 142 -10.92 0.45 9.80
N TRP A 143 -12.21 0.39 10.06
CA TRP A 143 -12.75 -0.32 11.20
C TRP A 143 -12.53 -1.83 11.10
N ASN A 144 -12.62 -2.40 9.90
CA ASN A 144 -12.28 -3.81 9.68
C ASN A 144 -10.81 -4.12 9.98
N ALA A 145 -9.89 -3.21 9.66
CA ALA A 145 -8.47 -3.36 10.01
C ALA A 145 -8.27 -3.32 11.54
N CYS A 146 -8.97 -2.42 12.25
CA CYS A 146 -8.96 -2.39 13.72
C CYS A 146 -9.51 -3.70 14.33
N VAL A 147 -10.60 -4.23 13.79
CA VAL A 147 -11.17 -5.53 14.19
C VAL A 147 -10.18 -6.66 13.89
N PHE A 148 -9.51 -6.61 12.74
CA PHE A 148 -8.51 -7.62 12.38
C PHE A 148 -7.30 -7.61 13.33
N LEU A 149 -6.87 -6.46 13.81
CA LEU A 149 -5.85 -6.36 14.86
C LEU A 149 -6.27 -7.11 16.13
N VAL A 150 -7.52 -6.93 16.57
CA VAL A 150 -8.07 -7.66 17.72
C VAL A 150 -8.14 -9.17 17.45
N ILE A 151 -8.50 -9.57 16.22
CA ILE A 151 -8.50 -10.98 15.81
C ILE A 151 -7.09 -11.58 15.87
N LEU A 152 -6.06 -10.87 15.37
CA LEU A 152 -4.67 -11.33 15.42
C LEU A 152 -4.21 -11.54 16.87
N LEU A 153 -4.42 -10.55 17.73
CA LEU A 153 -4.01 -10.61 19.15
C LEU A 153 -4.75 -11.72 19.90
N SER A 154 -6.07 -11.81 19.73
CA SER A 154 -6.88 -12.88 20.34
C SER A 154 -6.53 -14.26 19.79
N GLY A 155 -6.22 -14.37 18.50
CA GLY A 155 -5.75 -15.59 17.85
C GLY A 155 -4.43 -16.09 18.44
N LEU A 156 -3.45 -15.20 18.61
CA LEU A 156 -2.17 -15.52 19.27
C LEU A 156 -2.37 -15.99 20.71
N PHE A 157 -3.24 -15.29 21.48
CA PHE A 157 -3.57 -15.69 22.85
C PHE A 157 -4.20 -17.08 22.91
N LEU A 158 -5.12 -17.41 21.99
CA LEU A 158 -5.78 -18.71 21.91
C LEU A 158 -4.83 -19.81 21.45
N TRP A 159 -3.91 -19.49 20.52
CA TRP A 159 -2.90 -20.40 20.02
C TRP A 159 -1.84 -20.74 21.08
N TRP A 160 -1.51 -19.83 22.02
CA TRP A 160 -0.41 -19.98 22.96
C TRP A 160 -0.50 -21.29 23.76
N PRO A 161 0.51 -22.19 23.66
CA PRO A 161 0.49 -23.50 24.33
C PRO A 161 0.67 -23.34 25.87
N ARG A 162 -0.18 -24.02 26.64
CA ARG A 162 -0.12 -23.96 28.11
C ARG A 162 1.11 -24.68 28.69
N ARG A 163 1.67 -25.63 27.97
CA ARG A 163 2.84 -26.45 28.41
C ARG A 163 3.89 -26.42 27.30
N ARG A 164 5.16 -26.25 27.63
CA ARG A 164 6.27 -26.24 26.66
C ARG A 164 6.31 -27.48 25.76
N LYS A 165 5.98 -28.67 26.30
CA LYS A 165 5.88 -29.93 25.55
C LYS A 165 4.86 -29.89 24.40
N GLN A 166 3.86 -28.99 24.45
CA GLN A 166 2.83 -28.82 23.41
C GLN A 166 3.27 -27.90 22.26
N PHE A 167 4.39 -27.18 22.40
CA PHE A 167 4.85 -26.21 21.40
C PHE A 167 5.05 -26.86 20.04
N ARG A 168 5.73 -28.02 19.98
CA ARG A 168 5.95 -28.74 18.72
C ARG A 168 4.63 -29.09 18.00
N GLN A 169 3.60 -29.45 18.75
CA GLN A 169 2.27 -29.73 18.18
C GLN A 169 1.53 -28.48 17.76
N ALA A 170 1.79 -27.35 18.40
CA ALA A 170 1.18 -26.07 18.09
C ALA A 170 1.72 -25.44 16.79
N VAL A 171 2.94 -25.81 16.37
CA VAL A 171 3.59 -25.30 15.14
C VAL A 171 3.60 -26.30 13.98
N THR A 172 3.00 -27.50 14.15
CA THR A 172 3.00 -28.52 13.11
C THR A 172 1.60 -29.05 12.80
N ILE A 173 1.35 -29.36 11.53
CA ILE A 173 0.10 -29.98 11.06
C ILE A 173 0.24 -31.50 11.14
N LYS A 174 -0.68 -32.17 11.82
CA LYS A 174 -0.67 -33.62 11.96
C LYS A 174 -1.13 -34.29 10.66
N LYS A 175 -0.24 -35.06 10.00
CA LYS A 175 -0.50 -35.68 8.69
C LYS A 175 -1.68 -36.66 8.69
N ASN A 176 -1.78 -37.54 9.67
CA ASN A 176 -2.82 -38.58 9.76
C ASN A 176 -3.94 -38.20 10.75
N ALA A 177 -4.43 -36.96 10.68
CA ALA A 177 -5.49 -36.48 11.53
C ALA A 177 -6.86 -36.56 10.86
N SER A 178 -7.92 -36.63 11.67
CA SER A 178 -9.29 -36.48 11.18
C SER A 178 -9.48 -35.14 10.47
N VAL A 179 -10.40 -35.06 9.52
CA VAL A 179 -10.71 -33.85 8.74
C VAL A 179 -10.93 -32.62 9.64
N LYS A 180 -11.68 -32.82 10.74
CA LYS A 180 -11.92 -31.76 11.73
C LYS A 180 -10.63 -31.27 12.41
N ARG A 181 -9.70 -32.17 12.74
CA ARG A 181 -8.40 -31.83 13.32
C ARG A 181 -7.54 -31.10 12.31
N ARG A 182 -7.56 -31.52 11.03
CA ARG A 182 -6.83 -30.82 9.95
C ARG A 182 -7.29 -29.39 9.77
N TYR A 183 -8.60 -29.10 9.75
CA TYR A 183 -9.09 -27.71 9.69
C TYR A 183 -8.62 -26.88 10.88
N PHE A 184 -8.63 -27.46 12.08
CA PHE A 184 -8.14 -26.78 13.28
C PHE A 184 -6.63 -26.50 13.18
N ASP A 185 -5.83 -27.49 12.76
CA ASP A 185 -4.39 -27.31 12.62
C ASP A 185 -4.06 -26.31 11.52
N LEU A 186 -4.74 -26.37 10.35
CA LEU A 186 -4.59 -25.38 9.29
C LEU A 186 -4.88 -23.97 9.80
N HIS A 187 -5.99 -23.76 10.48
CA HIS A 187 -6.33 -22.45 11.02
C HIS A 187 -5.32 -21.97 12.08
N SER A 188 -5.00 -22.82 13.03
CA SER A 188 -4.19 -22.46 14.21
C SER A 188 -2.71 -22.33 13.87
N VAL A 189 -2.15 -23.27 13.10
CA VAL A 189 -0.73 -23.27 12.70
C VAL A 189 -0.46 -22.20 11.65
N ALA A 190 -1.29 -22.14 10.61
CA ALA A 190 -1.13 -21.13 9.56
C ALA A 190 -1.32 -19.71 10.12
N GLY A 191 -2.34 -19.51 10.99
CA GLY A 191 -2.55 -18.24 11.69
C GLY A 191 -1.34 -17.80 12.53
N PHE A 192 -0.65 -18.74 13.18
CA PHE A 192 0.60 -18.43 13.89
C PHE A 192 1.72 -17.97 12.95
N TYR A 193 1.94 -18.68 11.84
CA TYR A 193 3.02 -18.32 10.91
C TYR A 193 2.80 -16.97 10.23
N VAL A 194 1.55 -16.60 9.94
CA VAL A 194 1.25 -15.29 9.33
C VAL A 194 1.09 -14.16 10.34
N PHE A 195 1.12 -14.44 11.64
CA PHE A 195 0.91 -13.43 12.68
C PHE A 195 1.88 -12.25 12.54
N ILE A 196 3.18 -12.50 12.42
CA ILE A 196 4.20 -11.44 12.34
C ILE A 196 4.02 -10.60 11.07
N PRO A 197 4.01 -11.16 9.84
CA PRO A 197 3.80 -10.34 8.65
C PRO A 197 2.46 -9.60 8.67
N MET A 198 1.38 -10.22 9.12
CA MET A 198 0.07 -9.56 9.20
C MET A 198 0.00 -8.49 10.29
N MET A 199 0.79 -8.57 11.35
CA MET A 199 0.91 -7.49 12.33
C MET A 199 1.49 -6.23 11.69
N PHE A 200 2.54 -6.35 10.87
CA PHE A 200 3.06 -5.21 10.11
C PHE A 200 2.04 -4.68 9.11
N VAL A 201 1.38 -5.56 8.36
CA VAL A 201 0.35 -5.17 7.37
C VAL A 201 -0.79 -4.42 8.03
N VAL A 202 -1.33 -4.90 9.16
CA VAL A 202 -2.48 -4.25 9.81
C VAL A 202 -2.12 -2.91 10.44
N VAL A 203 -0.93 -2.79 11.06
CA VAL A 203 -0.48 -1.53 11.67
C VAL A 203 -0.27 -0.46 10.62
N THR A 204 0.47 -0.78 9.55
CA THR A 204 0.68 0.14 8.43
C THR A 204 -0.61 0.43 7.66
N GLY A 205 -1.50 -0.56 7.51
CA GLY A 205 -2.81 -0.38 6.89
C GLY A 205 -3.73 0.57 7.65
N ILE A 206 -3.73 0.50 8.99
CA ILE A 206 -4.47 1.44 9.86
C ILE A 206 -3.89 2.85 9.70
N ASP A 207 -2.56 3.03 9.74
CA ASP A 207 -1.94 4.35 9.58
C ASP A 207 -2.24 4.96 8.20
N MET A 208 -2.11 4.17 7.13
CA MET A 208 -2.47 4.59 5.76
C MET A 208 -3.95 4.99 5.63
N ALA A 209 -4.87 4.24 6.26
CA ALA A 209 -6.30 4.52 6.22
C ALA A 209 -6.68 5.74 7.09
N ALA A 210 -5.94 6.00 8.16
CA ALA A 210 -6.09 7.21 8.99
C ALA A 210 -5.54 8.49 8.33
N GLY A 211 -5.02 8.41 7.10
CA GLY A 211 -4.52 9.57 6.35
C GLY A 211 -3.00 9.74 6.36
N GLY A 212 -2.27 8.88 7.06
CA GLY A 212 -0.81 8.87 7.10
C GLY A 212 -0.17 10.21 7.50
N SER A 213 1.13 10.30 7.37
CA SER A 213 1.89 11.55 7.63
C SER A 213 1.85 12.48 6.42
N SER A 214 0.76 13.25 6.26
CA SER A 214 0.68 14.27 5.23
C SER A 214 1.44 15.52 5.68
N ALA A 215 2.44 15.95 4.90
CA ALA A 215 3.12 17.22 5.15
C ALA A 215 2.14 18.41 5.03
N PRO A 216 2.24 19.43 5.88
CA PRO A 216 1.36 20.59 5.84
C PRO A 216 1.53 21.32 4.49
N LYS A 217 0.40 21.65 3.86
CA LYS A 217 0.38 22.43 2.62
C LYS A 217 0.80 23.86 2.92
N LYS A 218 1.98 24.26 2.45
CA LYS A 218 2.39 25.67 2.45
C LYS A 218 1.78 26.39 1.23
N LYS A 219 1.52 27.68 1.39
CA LYS A 219 1.09 28.56 0.29
C LYS A 219 2.23 29.49 -0.06
N SER A 220 2.35 29.85 -1.34
CA SER A 220 3.24 30.93 -1.80
C SER A 220 2.64 32.27 -1.41
N ASN A 221 3.50 33.22 -1.04
CA ASN A 221 3.10 34.64 -0.95
C ASN A 221 3.22 35.21 -2.36
N VAL A 222 2.11 35.67 -2.90
CA VAL A 222 2.11 36.37 -4.19
C VAL A 222 3.02 37.59 -4.07
N THR A 223 4.16 37.57 -4.75
CA THR A 223 5.04 38.74 -4.86
C THR A 223 4.60 39.50 -6.10
N GLU A 224 3.98 40.66 -5.90
CA GLU A 224 3.56 41.52 -7.01
C GLU A 224 4.76 41.88 -7.90
N GLY A 225 4.59 41.75 -9.21
CA GLY A 225 5.55 42.21 -10.21
C GLY A 225 6.53 41.17 -10.77
N ILE A 226 6.57 39.94 -10.28
CA ILE A 226 7.42 38.87 -10.86
C ILE A 226 6.57 37.96 -11.73
N ALA A 227 6.90 37.90 -13.03
CA ALA A 227 6.24 36.97 -13.96
C ALA A 227 6.71 35.52 -13.68
N PHE A 228 5.77 34.59 -13.73
CA PHE A 228 6.10 33.17 -13.67
C PHE A 228 6.79 32.75 -14.97
N ALA A 229 7.96 32.09 -14.86
CA ALA A 229 8.65 31.48 -15.97
C ALA A 229 8.61 29.96 -15.83
N ALA A 230 8.39 29.23 -16.92
CA ALA A 230 8.38 27.77 -16.91
C ALA A 230 9.77 27.17 -16.53
N SER A 231 10.86 27.88 -16.82
CA SER A 231 12.22 27.57 -16.37
C SER A 231 12.38 27.51 -14.84
N ASN A 232 11.43 28.05 -14.08
CA ASN A 232 11.44 27.99 -12.62
C ASN A 232 11.33 26.53 -12.10
N TYR A 233 10.70 25.63 -12.85
CA TYR A 233 10.66 24.22 -12.50
C TYR A 233 12.05 23.56 -12.55
N ASP A 234 12.79 23.85 -13.62
CA ASP A 234 14.13 23.32 -13.78
C ASP A 234 15.10 23.96 -12.78
N SER A 235 14.94 25.25 -12.48
CA SER A 235 15.70 25.93 -11.43
C SER A 235 15.45 25.31 -10.05
N ALA A 236 14.20 25.01 -9.70
CA ALA A 236 13.86 24.34 -8.45
C ALA A 236 14.42 22.91 -8.40
N LEU A 237 14.41 22.20 -9.53
CA LEU A 237 15.01 20.88 -9.64
C LEU A 237 16.52 20.92 -9.41
N HIS A 238 17.24 21.83 -10.08
CA HIS A 238 18.68 21.99 -9.93
C HIS A 238 19.11 22.38 -8.51
N GLN A 239 18.33 23.21 -7.82
CA GLN A 239 18.58 23.52 -6.42
C GLN A 239 18.34 22.35 -5.47
N SER A 240 17.50 21.40 -5.84
CA SER A 240 17.12 20.26 -5.00
C SER A 240 17.98 19.04 -5.20
N TYR A 241 18.47 18.81 -6.43
CA TYR A 241 19.12 17.57 -6.84
C TYR A 241 20.56 17.83 -7.31
N HIS A 242 21.51 17.09 -6.74
CA HIS A 242 22.94 17.28 -6.95
C HIS A 242 23.65 16.02 -7.51
N GLY A 243 22.92 15.17 -8.22
CA GLY A 243 23.50 14.01 -8.93
C GLY A 243 23.58 12.72 -8.11
N GLU A 244 22.94 12.65 -6.95
CA GLU A 244 22.86 11.42 -6.15
C GLU A 244 22.00 10.35 -6.83
N PRO A 245 22.28 9.03 -6.63
CA PRO A 245 21.42 7.98 -7.16
C PRO A 245 20.00 8.06 -6.62
N VAL A 246 19.03 8.18 -7.51
CA VAL A 246 17.62 8.36 -7.16
C VAL A 246 16.74 7.31 -7.84
N GLU A 247 15.73 6.86 -7.12
CA GLU A 247 14.65 6.04 -7.71
C GLU A 247 13.74 6.92 -8.59
N SER A 248 13.35 8.08 -8.08
CA SER A 248 12.54 9.03 -8.85
C SER A 248 12.55 10.44 -8.26
N ILE A 249 12.34 11.43 -9.14
CA ILE A 249 12.13 12.82 -8.78
C ILE A 249 10.74 13.23 -9.23
N ARG A 250 9.98 13.87 -8.36
CA ARG A 250 8.62 14.32 -8.61
C ARG A 250 8.53 15.82 -8.42
N ILE A 251 8.02 16.51 -9.42
CA ILE A 251 7.84 17.95 -9.43
C ILE A 251 6.35 18.24 -9.48
N THR A 252 5.84 18.95 -8.48
CA THR A 252 4.44 19.35 -8.41
C THR A 252 4.28 20.67 -9.16
N ILE A 253 3.33 20.70 -10.09
CA ILE A 253 3.01 21.88 -10.90
C ILE A 253 1.92 22.68 -10.18
N PRO A 254 2.15 23.96 -9.85
CA PRO A 254 1.16 24.83 -9.24
C PRO A 254 -0.11 24.95 -10.07
N LYS A 255 -1.27 24.86 -9.43
CA LYS A 255 -2.58 25.03 -10.07
C LYS A 255 -2.97 26.51 -10.13
N ASP A 256 -2.76 27.21 -9.01
CA ASP A 256 -3.16 28.58 -8.80
C ASP A 256 -1.95 29.48 -8.53
N SER A 257 -2.13 30.79 -8.64
CA SER A 257 -1.06 31.80 -8.40
C SER A 257 -0.44 31.72 -7.00
N ASN A 258 -1.20 31.26 -6.02
CA ASN A 258 -0.76 31.13 -4.62
C ASN A 258 -0.15 29.75 -4.30
N ASP A 259 -0.11 28.84 -5.27
CA ASP A 259 0.50 27.52 -5.09
C ASP A 259 2.02 27.58 -5.22
N VAL A 260 2.68 26.54 -4.70
CA VAL A 260 4.13 26.40 -4.62
C VAL A 260 4.64 25.36 -5.62
N ILE A 261 5.92 25.44 -5.96
CA ILE A 261 6.62 24.34 -6.63
C ILE A 261 7.10 23.36 -5.57
N GLY A 262 6.65 22.11 -5.65
CA GLY A 262 7.12 21.03 -4.79
C GLY A 262 8.10 20.14 -5.55
N VAL A 263 9.28 19.88 -5.00
CA VAL A 263 10.24 18.88 -5.52
C VAL A 263 10.40 17.79 -4.49
N SER A 264 10.11 16.56 -4.85
CA SER A 264 10.24 15.40 -3.96
C SER A 264 11.18 14.40 -4.59
N ILE A 265 12.29 14.14 -3.92
CA ILE A 265 13.35 13.23 -4.35
C ILE A 265 13.26 11.97 -3.55
N ARG A 266 13.10 10.85 -4.22
CA ARG A 266 13.15 9.52 -3.63
C ARG A 266 14.45 8.86 -4.04
N TYR A 267 15.27 8.54 -3.05
CA TYR A 267 16.57 7.93 -3.25
C TYR A 267 16.45 6.42 -3.35
N GLU A 268 17.35 5.80 -4.09
CA GLU A 268 17.50 4.35 -4.11
C GLU A 268 17.87 3.84 -2.70
N THR A 269 17.19 2.80 -2.25
CA THR A 269 17.45 2.20 -0.94
C THR A 269 16.93 0.77 -0.88
N SER A 270 17.65 -0.08 -0.16
CA SER A 270 17.25 -1.44 0.19
C SER A 270 16.61 -1.55 1.59
N SER A 271 16.19 -0.42 2.17
CA SER A 271 15.66 -0.36 3.53
C SER A 271 14.43 0.58 3.61
N LEU A 272 14.25 1.28 4.71
CA LEU A 272 13.19 2.27 4.86
C LEU A 272 13.29 3.36 3.78
N ARG A 273 12.13 3.85 3.32
CA ARG A 273 12.03 4.89 2.29
C ARG A 273 12.88 6.11 2.63
N LYS A 274 13.82 6.44 1.76
CA LYS A 274 14.59 7.68 1.82
C LYS A 274 13.96 8.68 0.87
N GLN A 275 13.31 9.69 1.41
CA GLN A 275 12.66 10.74 0.63
C GLN A 275 12.89 12.10 1.27
N THR A 276 13.36 13.05 0.46
CA THR A 276 13.48 14.46 0.82
C THR A 276 12.49 15.27 -0.02
N ALA A 277 11.82 16.22 0.58
CA ALA A 277 10.90 17.11 -0.12
C ALA A 277 11.33 18.57 0.10
N PHE A 278 11.26 19.36 -0.96
CA PHE A 278 11.53 20.78 -0.97
C PHE A 278 10.29 21.52 -1.47
N VAL A 279 10.08 22.71 -0.94
CA VAL A 279 9.00 23.59 -1.36
C VAL A 279 9.60 24.93 -1.71
N TYR A 280 9.30 25.43 -2.90
CA TYR A 280 9.80 26.70 -3.44
C TYR A 280 8.66 27.65 -3.76
N ASP A 281 8.94 28.92 -3.61
CA ASP A 281 8.08 29.97 -4.16
C ASP A 281 8.08 29.87 -5.69
N ARG A 282 6.90 29.92 -6.30
CA ARG A 282 6.76 29.65 -7.75
C ARG A 282 7.39 30.74 -8.64
N TYR A 283 7.51 31.95 -8.14
CA TYR A 283 8.00 33.12 -8.91
C TYR A 283 9.50 33.36 -8.71
N SER A 284 9.94 33.40 -7.46
CA SER A 284 11.32 33.68 -7.11
C SER A 284 12.23 32.46 -6.97
N VAL A 285 11.65 31.26 -6.97
CA VAL A 285 12.35 30.00 -6.70
C VAL A 285 13.10 30.04 -5.35
N ARG A 286 12.66 30.87 -4.40
CA ARG A 286 13.21 30.89 -3.05
C ARG A 286 12.74 29.65 -2.27
N PRO A 287 13.63 28.97 -1.56
CA PRO A 287 13.24 27.83 -0.73
C PRO A 287 12.36 28.31 0.44
N LEU A 288 11.16 27.74 0.55
CA LEU A 288 10.20 28.02 1.62
C LEU A 288 10.29 26.99 2.76
N SER A 289 10.58 25.75 2.43
CA SER A 289 10.80 24.68 3.40
C SER A 289 11.47 23.46 2.77
N SER A 290 12.08 22.65 3.64
CA SER A 290 12.58 21.32 3.29
C SER A 290 12.19 20.33 4.37
N ASP A 291 11.89 19.09 3.95
CA ASP A 291 11.67 17.92 4.81
C ASP A 291 12.72 16.88 4.41
N LYS A 292 13.87 16.96 5.06
CA LYS A 292 15.02 16.13 4.71
C LYS A 292 14.95 14.77 5.43
N TRP A 293 15.30 13.70 4.72
CA TRP A 293 15.38 12.36 5.29
C TRP A 293 16.28 12.29 6.53
N GLN A 294 17.41 12.99 6.52
CA GLN A 294 18.40 12.99 7.59
C GLN A 294 17.81 13.49 8.91
N ASP A 295 16.88 14.43 8.86
CA ASP A 295 16.29 15.11 10.03
C ASP A 295 15.14 14.30 10.65
N LYS A 296 14.70 13.22 9.99
CA LYS A 296 13.56 12.39 10.43
C LYS A 296 13.93 11.45 11.56
N THR A 297 13.08 11.38 12.58
CA THR A 297 13.15 10.36 13.64
C THR A 297 12.90 8.96 13.08
N PHE A 298 13.29 7.91 13.82
CA PHE A 298 13.00 6.51 13.43
C PHE A 298 11.51 6.28 13.21
N ARG A 299 10.65 6.82 14.09
CA ARG A 299 9.19 6.71 13.95
C ARG A 299 8.69 7.33 12.63
N GLN A 300 9.16 8.53 12.29
CA GLN A 300 8.79 9.18 11.03
C GLN A 300 9.31 8.44 9.80
N ARG A 301 10.49 7.82 9.89
CA ARG A 301 11.03 6.97 8.82
C ARG A 301 10.22 5.69 8.66
N PHE A 302 9.85 5.06 9.76
CA PHE A 302 9.06 3.82 9.77
C PHE A 302 7.67 4.06 9.14
N PHE A 303 6.88 4.98 9.69
CA PHE A 303 5.54 5.30 9.15
C PHE A 303 5.59 6.02 7.79
N GLY A 304 6.69 6.71 7.47
CA GLY A 304 6.93 7.19 6.10
C GLY A 304 7.20 6.08 5.08
N SER A 305 7.41 4.85 5.53
CA SER A 305 7.66 3.66 4.70
C SER A 305 6.50 2.65 4.73
N ASP A 306 5.31 3.08 5.16
CA ASP A 306 4.14 2.22 5.32
C ASP A 306 3.84 1.39 4.09
N TYR A 307 3.85 2.00 2.90
CA TYR A 307 3.58 1.31 1.66
C TYR A 307 4.61 0.20 1.37
N GLU A 308 5.91 0.47 1.58
CA GLU A 308 6.98 -0.50 1.37
C GLU A 308 6.91 -1.66 2.35
N ILE A 309 6.53 -1.38 3.60
CA ILE A 309 6.35 -2.39 4.65
C ILE A 309 5.08 -3.20 4.37
N HIS A 310 3.97 -2.52 4.08
CA HIS A 310 2.67 -3.13 3.84
C HIS A 310 2.70 -4.11 2.65
N THR A 311 3.36 -3.75 1.57
CA THR A 311 3.48 -4.55 0.35
C THR A 311 4.65 -5.54 0.38
N GLY A 312 5.54 -5.45 1.35
CA GLY A 312 6.78 -6.23 1.44
C GLY A 312 7.92 -5.74 0.55
N ARG A 313 7.73 -4.64 -0.19
CA ARG A 313 8.75 -4.04 -1.08
C ARG A 313 10.05 -3.70 -0.37
N ILE A 314 10.00 -3.45 0.92
CA ILE A 314 11.17 -3.15 1.75
C ILE A 314 12.26 -4.24 1.69
N LEU A 315 11.89 -5.48 1.42
CA LEU A 315 12.80 -6.63 1.24
C LEU A 315 12.88 -7.07 -0.24
N GLY A 316 12.44 -6.23 -1.18
CA GLY A 316 12.38 -6.57 -2.60
C GLY A 316 11.43 -7.73 -2.92
N LEU A 317 11.77 -8.51 -3.94
CA LEU A 317 10.95 -9.66 -4.37
C LEU A 317 10.70 -10.72 -3.28
N PRO A 318 11.70 -11.13 -2.46
CA PRO A 318 11.44 -12.03 -1.34
C PRO A 318 10.38 -11.51 -0.36
N GLY A 319 10.41 -10.22 -0.03
CA GLY A 319 9.41 -9.59 0.84
C GLY A 319 8.01 -9.61 0.23
N LYS A 320 7.88 -9.27 -1.06
CA LYS A 320 6.61 -9.36 -1.79
C LYS A 320 6.04 -10.78 -1.79
N LEU A 321 6.89 -11.79 -2.01
CA LEU A 321 6.48 -13.21 -1.96
C LEU A 321 5.99 -13.61 -0.56
N VAL A 322 6.69 -13.20 0.50
CA VAL A 322 6.26 -13.47 1.88
C VAL A 322 4.90 -12.81 2.17
N MET A 323 4.70 -11.55 1.77
CA MET A 323 3.42 -10.85 1.99
C MET A 323 2.29 -11.46 1.16
N PHE A 324 2.56 -11.87 -0.09
CA PHE A 324 1.60 -12.56 -0.93
C PHE A 324 1.15 -13.88 -0.31
N LEU A 325 2.07 -14.74 0.10
CA LEU A 325 1.76 -16.01 0.75
C LEU A 325 1.01 -15.79 2.07
N ALA A 326 1.41 -14.80 2.86
CA ALA A 326 0.71 -14.45 4.09
C ALA A 326 -0.72 -13.94 3.81
N ALA A 327 -0.93 -13.18 2.74
CA ALA A 327 -2.25 -12.73 2.31
C ALA A 327 -3.14 -13.92 1.89
N LEU A 328 -2.63 -14.87 1.08
CA LEU A 328 -3.37 -16.07 0.69
C LEU A 328 -3.74 -16.95 1.89
N ILE A 329 -2.81 -17.14 2.80
CA ILE A 329 -3.08 -17.87 4.05
C ILE A 329 -4.16 -17.13 4.85
N THR A 330 -4.03 -15.82 5.01
CA THR A 330 -5.00 -14.99 5.74
C THR A 330 -6.40 -15.08 5.11
N ALA A 331 -6.51 -15.06 3.78
CA ALA A 331 -7.77 -15.25 3.06
C ALA A 331 -8.41 -16.64 3.36
N SER A 332 -7.60 -17.67 3.64
CA SER A 332 -8.09 -19.00 3.99
C SER A 332 -8.62 -19.11 5.44
N LEU A 333 -8.20 -18.21 6.35
CA LEU A 333 -8.54 -18.31 7.77
C LEU A 333 -10.04 -18.15 8.07
N PRO A 334 -10.80 -17.22 7.48
CA PRO A 334 -12.25 -17.16 7.65
C PRO A 334 -12.95 -18.46 7.22
N VAL A 335 -12.51 -19.06 6.11
CA VAL A 335 -13.06 -20.31 5.57
C VAL A 335 -12.81 -21.46 6.54
N THR A 336 -11.56 -21.64 6.99
CA THR A 336 -11.22 -22.69 7.96
C THR A 336 -11.90 -22.47 9.31
N GLY A 337 -12.02 -21.22 9.77
CA GLY A 337 -12.77 -20.85 10.97
C GLY A 337 -14.24 -21.26 10.90
N PHE A 338 -14.90 -20.96 9.75
CA PHE A 338 -16.27 -21.40 9.49
C PHE A 338 -16.42 -22.93 9.51
N LEU A 339 -15.51 -23.67 8.85
CA LEU A 339 -15.53 -25.12 8.82
C LEU A 339 -15.36 -25.75 10.21
N ILE A 340 -14.51 -25.19 11.07
CA ILE A 340 -14.35 -25.60 12.47
C ILE A 340 -15.64 -25.41 13.25
N TRP A 341 -16.25 -24.24 13.14
CA TRP A 341 -17.51 -23.91 13.84
C TRP A 341 -18.67 -24.82 13.39
N ASN A 342 -18.85 -24.99 12.08
CA ASN A 342 -19.90 -25.83 11.51
C ASN A 342 -19.76 -27.29 11.95
N GLY A 343 -18.53 -27.81 11.95
CA GLY A 343 -18.23 -29.16 12.44
C GLY A 343 -18.56 -29.38 13.92
N LYS A 344 -18.45 -28.32 14.77
CA LYS A 344 -18.86 -28.38 16.19
C LYS A 344 -20.39 -28.42 16.32
N ARG A 345 -21.14 -27.62 15.53
CA ARG A 345 -22.61 -27.58 15.55
C ARG A 345 -23.23 -28.90 15.14
N ARG A 346 -22.75 -29.53 14.07
CA ARG A 346 -23.26 -30.82 13.58
C ARG A 346 -23.15 -31.88 14.66
N LYS A 347 -22.00 -32.02 15.35
CA LYS A 347 -21.81 -32.99 16.43
C LYS A 347 -22.78 -32.79 17.61
N LYS A 348 -23.09 -31.54 17.96
CA LYS A 348 -24.03 -31.20 19.03
C LYS A 348 -25.47 -31.64 18.65
N ARG A 349 -25.86 -31.47 17.38
CA ARG A 349 -27.19 -31.87 16.88
C ARG A 349 -27.36 -33.38 16.78
N THR A 350 -26.32 -34.16 16.36
CA THR A 350 -26.37 -35.62 16.31
C THR A 350 -26.34 -36.26 17.70
N GLY A 351 -25.57 -35.70 18.66
CA GLY A 351 -25.55 -36.17 20.03
C GLY A 351 -26.88 -35.96 20.78
N LEU A 352 -27.65 -34.96 20.44
CA LEU A 352 -29.00 -34.73 20.98
C LEU A 352 -30.06 -35.73 20.39
N LYS A 353 -29.82 -36.24 19.17
CA LYS A 353 -30.73 -37.24 18.56
C LYS A 353 -30.47 -38.68 19.05
N SER A 354 -29.28 -38.96 19.58
CA SER A 354 -28.94 -40.30 20.13
C SER A 354 -29.27 -40.47 21.63
N GLY A 355 -29.80 -39.44 22.29
CA GLY A 355 -30.12 -39.40 23.70
C GLY A 355 -31.63 -39.39 24.00
N SER A 356 -32.51 -39.75 23.04
CA SER A 356 -33.92 -39.98 23.33
C SER A 356 -34.09 -41.46 23.74
N PRO A 357 -34.40 -41.79 24.99
CA PRO A 357 -34.74 -43.15 25.37
C PRO A 357 -36.12 -43.47 24.78
N ALA A 358 -36.28 -44.72 24.33
CA ALA A 358 -37.56 -45.35 24.01
C ALA A 358 -38.35 -45.59 25.29
#